data_30d581009104b29c268d53275111dc4a
#
_entry.id   30d581009104b29c268d53275111dc4a
#
_cell.length_a   1.000
_cell.length_b   1.000
_cell.length_c   1.000
_cell.angle_alpha   90.00
_cell.angle_beta   90.00
_cell.angle_gamma   90.00
#
_symmetry.space_group_name_H-M   'P 1'
#
loop_
_entity.id
_entity.type
_entity.pdbx_description
1 polymer ?
#
loop_
_entity_poly.entity_id
_entity_poly.type
_entity_poly.pdbx_seq_one_letter_code
_entity_poly.pdbx_strand_id
1 'polypeptide(L)' 'MLFRSQAEILKMLSEGLSNAAIAEERDISLRAAEALIQRTFAALGVNNNPKINPRVAAVKLWHQGKVIVK' A
#
# COMPACT_ATOMS: atom_id res chain seq x y z
N MET A 1 9.71 -7.10 -3.56
CA MET A 1 9.86 -6.14 -4.67
C MET A 1 8.51 -5.64 -5.13
N LEU A 2 8.34 -4.34 -5.26
CA LEU A 2 7.08 -3.74 -5.69
C LEU A 2 7.14 -3.33 -7.16
N PHE A 3 6.00 -3.43 -7.83
CA PHE A 3 5.81 -2.75 -9.11
C PHE A 3 5.62 -1.24 -8.86
N ARG A 4 5.85 -0.43 -9.88
CA ARG A 4 5.71 1.03 -9.76
C ARG A 4 4.32 1.44 -9.26
N SER A 5 3.26 0.79 -9.77
CA SER A 5 1.89 1.09 -9.34
C SER A 5 1.70 0.81 -7.85
N GLN A 6 2.30 -0.26 -7.34
CA GLN A 6 2.24 -0.60 -5.91
C GLN A 6 3.04 0.39 -5.06
N ALA A 7 4.17 0.86 -5.57
CA ALA A 7 4.97 1.87 -4.89
C ALA A 7 4.21 3.20 -4.78
N GLU A 8 3.47 3.58 -5.82
CA GLU A 8 2.64 4.78 -5.79
C GLU A 8 1.52 4.66 -4.76
N ILE A 9 0.89 3.49 -4.66
CA ILE A 9 -0.12 3.20 -3.63
C ILE A 9 0.52 3.34 -2.24
N LEU A 10 1.68 2.76 -2.04
CA LEU A 10 2.37 2.81 -0.75
C LEU A 10 2.72 4.24 -0.37
N LYS A 11 3.16 5.05 -1.33
CA LYS A 11 3.43 6.46 -1.10
C LYS A 11 2.17 7.18 -0.62
N MET A 12 1.03 6.94 -1.26
CA MET A 12 -0.24 7.55 -0.86
C MET A 12 -0.64 7.12 0.55
N LEU A 13 -0.44 5.85 0.89
CA LEU A 13 -0.69 5.36 2.25
C LEU A 13 0.20 6.08 3.27
N SER A 14 1.46 6.31 2.91
CA SER A 14 2.41 7.01 3.79
C SER A 14 2.04 8.47 4.00
N GLU A 15 1.30 9.05 3.07
CA GLU A 15 0.79 10.42 3.15
C GLU A 15 -0.51 10.51 3.93
N GLY A 16 -1.03 9.38 4.39
CA GLY A 16 -2.24 9.34 5.20
C GLY A 16 -3.54 9.30 4.42
N LEU A 17 -3.50 9.05 3.11
CA LEU A 17 -4.72 8.99 2.30
C LEU A 17 -5.56 7.79 2.70
N SER A 18 -6.89 8.01 2.75
CA SER A 18 -7.84 6.93 2.93
C SER A 18 -7.98 6.11 1.65
N ASN A 19 -8.58 4.93 1.76
CA ASN A 19 -8.84 4.09 0.58
C ASN A 19 -9.68 4.84 -0.46
N ALA A 20 -10.68 5.60 0.00
CA ALA A 20 -11.52 6.40 -0.88
C ALA A 20 -10.71 7.50 -1.59
N ALA A 21 -9.82 8.16 -0.87
CA ALA A 21 -8.95 9.20 -1.45
C ALA A 21 -8.00 8.61 -2.49
N ILE A 22 -7.46 7.42 -2.22
CA ILE A 22 -6.59 6.72 -3.17
C ILE A 22 -7.36 6.36 -4.44
N ALA A 23 -8.59 5.86 -4.29
CA ALA A 23 -9.45 5.54 -5.43
C ALA A 23 -9.70 6.78 -6.30
N GLU A 24 -9.97 7.91 -5.67
CA GLU A 24 -10.22 9.16 -6.36
C GLU A 24 -8.97 9.66 -7.10
N GLU A 25 -7.82 9.64 -6.44
CA GLU A 25 -6.55 10.06 -7.04
C GLU A 25 -6.16 9.20 -8.25
N ARG A 26 -6.47 7.90 -8.20
CA ARG A 26 -6.17 6.96 -9.27
C ARG A 26 -7.27 6.86 -10.32
N ASP A 27 -8.39 7.55 -10.11
CA ASP A 27 -9.57 7.49 -10.98
C ASP A 27 -10.06 6.05 -11.17
N ILE A 28 -10.18 5.32 -10.08
CA ILE A 28 -10.64 3.93 -10.05
C ILE A 28 -11.73 3.78 -8.97
N SER A 29 -12.45 2.66 -9.01
CA SER A 29 -13.45 2.38 -7.99
C SER A 29 -12.78 2.09 -6.63
N LEU A 30 -13.55 2.28 -5.55
CA LEU A 30 -13.07 1.94 -4.20
C LEU A 30 -12.67 0.47 -4.12
N ARG A 31 -13.44 -0.42 -4.74
CA ARG A 31 -13.14 -1.85 -4.76
C ARG A 31 -11.80 -2.13 -5.45
N ALA A 32 -11.54 -1.46 -6.57
CA ALA A 32 -10.27 -1.62 -7.27
C ALA A 32 -9.10 -1.09 -6.44
N ALA A 33 -9.30 0.03 -5.75
CA ALA A 33 -8.29 0.59 -4.85
C ALA A 33 -7.98 -0.37 -3.71
N GLU A 34 -9.00 -0.95 -3.10
CA GLU A 34 -8.83 -1.92 -2.02
C GLU A 34 -8.05 -3.15 -2.50
N ALA A 35 -8.35 -3.63 -3.71
CA ALA A 35 -7.61 -4.76 -4.29
C ALA A 35 -6.13 -4.42 -4.50
N LEU A 36 -5.84 -3.22 -5.02
CA LEU A 36 -4.46 -2.76 -5.21
C LEU A 36 -3.71 -2.63 -3.88
N ILE A 37 -4.38 -2.13 -2.87
CA ILE A 37 -3.80 -1.99 -1.53
C ILE A 37 -3.46 -3.38 -0.97
N GLN A 38 -4.37 -4.34 -1.09
CA GLN A 38 -4.14 -5.71 -0.62
C GLN A 38 -2.97 -6.37 -1.36
N ARG A 39 -2.87 -6.17 -2.66
CA ARG A 39 -1.75 -6.69 -3.45
C ARG A 39 -0.43 -6.06 -3.02
N THR A 40 -0.45 -4.78 -2.69
CA THR A 40 0.74 -4.08 -2.18
C THR A 40 1.17 -4.68 -0.85
N PHE A 41 0.23 -4.92 0.07
CA PHE A 41 0.53 -5.55 1.34
C PHE A 41 1.08 -6.96 1.15
N ALA A 42 0.51 -7.73 0.24
CA ALA A 42 1.00 -9.08 -0.05
C ALA A 42 2.43 -9.06 -0.60
N ALA A 43 2.72 -8.11 -1.49
CA ALA A 43 4.05 -7.95 -2.06
C ALA A 43 5.09 -7.59 -0.99
N LEU A 44 4.68 -6.87 0.05
CA LEU A 44 5.55 -6.49 1.17
C LEU A 44 5.62 -7.59 2.25
N GLY A 45 4.73 -8.57 2.21
CA GLY A 45 4.67 -9.62 3.22
C GLY A 45 4.16 -9.15 4.58
N VAL A 46 3.38 -8.08 4.62
CA VAL A 46 2.88 -7.50 5.88
C VAL A 46 1.48 -7.94 6.26
N ASN A 47 0.82 -8.73 5.41
CA ASN A 47 -0.57 -9.13 5.61
C ASN A 47 -0.73 -10.57 6.14
N ASN A 48 0.35 -11.21 6.54
CA ASN A 48 0.33 -12.61 6.95
C ASN A 48 0.39 -12.83 8.46
N ASN A 49 0.38 -11.77 9.25
CA ASN A 49 0.34 -11.86 10.71
C ASN A 49 -0.86 -11.08 11.24
N PRO A 50 -1.86 -11.78 11.83
CA PRO A 50 -3.08 -11.10 12.30
C PRO A 50 -2.85 -10.13 13.46
N LYS A 51 -1.70 -10.20 14.12
CA LYS A 51 -1.35 -9.29 15.22
C LYS A 51 -0.73 -7.99 14.73
N ILE A 52 -0.43 -7.88 13.46
CA ILE A 52 0.22 -6.70 12.86
C ILE A 52 -0.78 -6.02 11.93
N ASN A 53 -0.94 -4.70 12.10
CA ASN A 53 -1.73 -3.92 11.17
C ASN A 53 -0.91 -3.74 9.88
N PRO A 54 -1.35 -4.30 8.75
CA PRO A 54 -0.55 -4.27 7.52
C PRO A 54 -0.32 -2.86 7.00
N ARG A 55 -1.29 -1.97 7.18
CA ARG A 55 -1.16 -0.57 6.74
C ARG A 55 -0.03 0.13 7.49
N VAL A 56 0.00 0.00 8.81
CA VAL A 56 1.05 0.60 9.65
C VAL A 56 2.41 0.00 9.32
N ALA A 57 2.48 -1.32 9.19
CA ALA A 57 3.74 -2.01 8.87
C ALA A 57 4.27 -1.58 7.50
N ALA A 58 3.39 -1.45 6.50
CA ALA A 58 3.77 -1.02 5.16
C ALA A 58 4.33 0.41 5.16
N VAL A 59 3.67 1.32 5.86
CA VAL A 59 4.12 2.72 5.97
C VAL A 59 5.47 2.79 6.67
N LYS A 60 5.65 1.99 7.70
CA LYS A 60 6.92 1.93 8.44
C LYS A 60 8.06 1.47 7.51
N LEU A 61 7.84 0.45 6.71
CA LEU A 61 8.84 -0.01 5.73
C LEU A 61 9.18 1.07 4.72
N TRP A 62 8.20 1.82 4.27
CA TRP A 62 8.40 2.93 3.35
C TRP A 62 9.32 3.99 3.96
N HIS A 63 9.03 4.42 5.18
CA HIS A 63 9.83 5.44 5.87
C HIS A 63 11.24 4.96 6.22
N GLN A 64 11.43 3.67 6.39
CA GLN A 64 12.75 3.08 6.66
C GLN A 64 13.58 2.88 5.40
N GLY A 65 13.02 3.16 4.22
CA GLY A 65 13.72 2.95 2.96
C GLY A 65 13.95 1.49 2.62
N LYS A 66 13.14 0.58 3.18
CA LYS A 66 13.29 -0.86 3.00
C LYS A 66 12.43 -1.42 1.87
N VAL A 67 11.95 -0.56 0.99
CA VAL A 67 11.10 -0.95 -0.14
C VAL A 67 11.90 -0.92 -1.42
N ILE A 68 11.92 -2.05 -2.13
CA ILE A 68 12.60 -2.16 -3.41
C ILE A 68 11.55 -2.07 -4.52
N VAL A 69 11.73 -1.13 -5.43
CA VAL A 69 10.83 -0.90 -6.55
C VAL A 69 11.48 -1.44 -7.83
N LYS A 70 10.68 -2.19 -8.57
CA LYS A 70 11.14 -2.78 -9.83
C LYS A 70 11.29 -1.73 -10.93
#